data_cfd9fd237a9d9bc9bb4d56b7ac41cb25
#
_entry.id   cfd9fd237a9d9bc9bb4d56b7ac41cb25
#
_cell.length_a   1.000
_cell.length_b   1.000
_cell.length_c   1.000
_cell.angle_alpha   90.00
_cell.angle_beta   90.00
_cell.angle_gamma   90.00
#
_symmetry.space_group_name_H-M   'P 1'
#
loop_
_entity.id
_entity.type
_entity.pdbx_description
1 polymer ?
#
loop_
_entity_poly.entity_id
_entity_poly.type
_entity_poly.pdbx_seq_one_letter_code
_entity_poly.pdbx_strand_id
1 'polypeptide(L)'
;KVEDAETVQHVADRLPEGMALWAMIETPRGVANVEAIAMSHSRLQVLVMGTSDLAKELRIPHHPDRLGFLYSLSRCVGAARIAGVDIIDGVHLDIADVEGFAAVCEQGKALGFDGKSLIHPGQIEVANRVFAPDVLQVEHASRVVEAWREAEAAGKGIVVLDGKLVEN
;
A
#
# COMPACT_ATOMS: atom_id res chain seq x y z
N LYS A 1 10.13 12.41 -6.04
CA LYS A 1 10.14 13.01 -4.69
C LYS A 1 9.07 14.05 -4.58
N VAL A 2 8.14 13.84 -3.66
CA VAL A 2 6.99 14.74 -3.47
C VAL A 2 6.89 15.13 -2.01
N GLU A 3 6.72 16.43 -1.74
CA GLU A 3 6.65 16.97 -0.37
C GLU A 3 5.35 17.77 -0.12
N ASP A 4 4.61 18.10 -1.18
CA ASP A 4 3.37 18.88 -1.12
C ASP A 4 2.41 18.58 -2.28
N ALA A 5 1.17 19.02 -2.15
CA ALA A 5 0.10 18.83 -3.12
C ALA A 5 0.36 19.65 -4.42
N GLU A 6 0.97 20.82 -4.31
CA GLU A 6 1.24 21.70 -5.45
C GLU A 6 2.19 21.03 -6.45
N THR A 7 3.22 20.34 -5.94
CA THR A 7 4.14 19.55 -6.78
C THR A 7 3.39 18.50 -7.59
N VAL A 8 2.43 17.78 -7.00
CA VAL A 8 1.62 16.79 -7.71
C VAL A 8 0.78 17.44 -8.81
N GLN A 9 0.06 18.50 -8.48
CA GLN A 9 -0.77 19.26 -9.44
C GLN A 9 0.07 19.75 -10.61
N HIS A 10 1.21 20.38 -10.32
CA HIS A 10 2.11 20.92 -11.34
C HIS A 10 2.64 19.83 -12.30
N VAL A 11 2.94 18.63 -11.81
CA VAL A 11 3.37 17.50 -12.65
C VAL A 11 2.18 16.95 -13.43
N ALA A 12 1.04 16.72 -12.77
CA ALA A 12 -0.16 16.16 -13.40
C ALA A 12 -0.66 16.99 -14.58
N ASP A 13 -0.62 18.32 -14.47
CA ASP A 13 -1.03 19.25 -15.53
C ASP A 13 -0.15 19.18 -16.80
N ARG A 14 1.07 18.63 -16.65
CA ARG A 14 2.05 18.50 -17.75
C ARG A 14 2.12 17.11 -18.35
N LEU A 15 1.49 16.12 -17.71
CA LEU A 15 1.45 14.76 -18.22
C LEU A 15 0.48 14.65 -19.40
N PRO A 16 0.79 13.82 -20.40
CA PRO A 16 -0.15 13.47 -21.46
C PRO A 16 -1.47 12.96 -20.91
N GLU A 17 -2.54 13.15 -21.68
CA GLU A 17 -3.86 12.65 -21.32
C GLU A 17 -3.84 11.12 -21.14
N GLY A 18 -4.56 10.62 -20.13
CA GLY A 18 -4.63 9.19 -19.81
C GLY A 18 -3.45 8.60 -19.04
N MET A 19 -2.40 9.39 -18.77
CA MET A 19 -1.24 8.93 -18.00
C MET A 19 -1.50 9.04 -16.50
N ALA A 20 -1.30 7.93 -15.77
CA ALA A 20 -1.35 7.89 -14.31
C ALA A 20 -0.06 8.46 -13.68
N LEU A 21 -0.20 9.05 -12.50
CA LEU A 21 0.91 9.55 -11.70
C LEU A 21 1.14 8.65 -10.48
N TRP A 22 2.38 8.32 -10.22
CA TRP A 22 2.83 7.64 -9.01
C TRP A 22 3.74 8.57 -8.23
N ALA A 23 3.43 8.82 -6.95
CA ALA A 23 4.17 9.77 -6.12
C ALA A 23 5.07 9.06 -5.11
N MET A 24 6.36 9.38 -5.13
CA MET A 24 7.35 8.85 -4.18
C MET A 24 7.35 9.69 -2.90
N ILE A 25 7.00 9.07 -1.78
CA ILE A 25 7.04 9.64 -0.43
C ILE A 25 8.30 9.15 0.27
N GLU A 26 9.29 10.02 0.38
CA GLU A 26 10.65 9.66 0.83
C GLU A 26 11.31 10.71 1.72
N THR A 27 10.50 11.63 2.28
CA THR A 27 10.98 12.65 3.21
C THR A 27 10.03 12.78 4.40
N PRO A 28 10.50 13.23 5.56
CA PRO A 28 9.64 13.53 6.71
C PRO A 28 8.53 14.53 6.38
N ARG A 29 8.84 15.53 5.53
CA ARG A 29 7.85 16.52 5.05
C ARG A 29 6.78 15.86 4.16
N GLY A 30 7.18 14.99 3.23
CA GLY A 30 6.25 14.22 2.41
C GLY A 30 5.32 13.35 3.25
N VAL A 31 5.86 12.67 4.28
CA VAL A 31 5.06 11.90 5.24
C VAL A 31 4.09 12.79 6.04
N ALA A 32 4.55 13.97 6.48
CA ALA A 32 3.68 14.90 7.21
C ALA A 32 2.49 15.38 6.37
N ASN A 33 2.72 15.61 5.08
CA ASN A 33 1.74 16.15 4.12
C ASN A 33 1.05 15.08 3.28
N VAL A 34 1.27 13.79 3.55
CA VAL A 34 0.88 12.67 2.65
C VAL A 34 -0.61 12.65 2.32
N GLU A 35 -1.46 13.02 3.24
CA GLU A 35 -2.92 13.07 3.03
C GLU A 35 -3.30 14.14 1.99
N ALA A 36 -2.76 15.35 2.14
CA ALA A 36 -2.95 16.42 1.17
C ALA A 36 -2.35 16.06 -0.21
N ILE A 37 -1.20 15.38 -0.23
CA ILE A 37 -0.58 14.85 -1.45
C ILE A 37 -1.49 13.83 -2.11
N ALA A 38 -1.97 12.82 -1.38
CA ALA A 38 -2.77 11.73 -1.89
C ALA A 38 -4.09 12.20 -2.53
N MET A 39 -4.70 13.25 -1.96
CA MET A 39 -5.97 13.81 -2.41
C MET A 39 -5.82 14.93 -3.46
N SER A 40 -4.60 15.28 -3.87
CA SER A 40 -4.34 16.51 -4.63
C SER A 40 -4.79 16.47 -6.09
N HIS A 41 -4.85 15.30 -6.72
CA HIS A 41 -5.19 15.19 -8.14
C HIS A 41 -5.69 13.80 -8.52
N SER A 42 -6.72 13.71 -9.38
CA SER A 42 -7.34 12.45 -9.82
C SER A 42 -6.42 11.52 -10.63
N ARG A 43 -5.34 12.05 -11.21
CA ARG A 43 -4.32 11.24 -11.90
C ARG A 43 -3.34 10.56 -10.95
N LEU A 44 -3.25 10.99 -9.70
CA LEU A 44 -2.46 10.31 -8.70
C LEU A 44 -3.17 9.01 -8.33
N GLN A 45 -2.59 7.89 -8.71
CA GLN A 45 -3.18 6.57 -8.50
C GLN A 45 -2.41 5.74 -7.49
N VAL A 46 -1.12 6.03 -7.28
CA VAL A 46 -0.28 5.22 -6.40
C VAL A 46 0.68 6.09 -5.60
N LEU A 47 0.77 5.81 -4.30
CA LEU A 47 1.86 6.27 -3.46
C LEU A 47 2.96 5.20 -3.40
N VAL A 48 4.21 5.61 -3.40
CA VAL A 48 5.37 4.70 -3.30
C VAL A 48 6.24 5.15 -2.15
N MET A 49 6.58 4.24 -1.23
CA MET A 49 7.49 4.57 -0.14
C MET A 49 8.96 4.54 -0.61
N GLY A 50 9.66 5.65 -0.45
CA GLY A 50 11.11 5.74 -0.67
C GLY A 50 11.89 5.58 0.63
N THR A 51 11.95 4.35 1.15
CA THR A 51 12.50 4.08 2.48
C THR A 51 13.99 4.38 2.63
N SER A 52 14.77 4.34 1.56
CA SER A 52 16.21 4.66 1.61
C SER A 52 16.48 6.13 1.93
N ASP A 53 15.84 7.05 1.20
CA ASP A 53 15.97 8.48 1.45
C ASP A 53 15.30 8.88 2.76
N LEU A 54 14.16 8.27 3.07
CA LEU A 54 13.45 8.50 4.32
C LEU A 54 14.30 8.13 5.54
N ALA A 55 15.02 6.98 5.51
CA ALA A 55 15.95 6.57 6.56
C ALA A 55 17.03 7.62 6.80
N LYS A 56 17.63 8.09 5.71
CA LYS A 56 18.67 9.11 5.75
C LYS A 56 18.17 10.40 6.40
N GLU A 57 17.02 10.89 6.01
CA GLU A 57 16.46 12.13 6.53
C GLU A 57 15.98 12.01 7.98
N LEU A 58 15.40 10.86 8.36
CA LEU A 58 15.02 10.55 9.73
C LEU A 58 16.23 10.19 10.62
N ARG A 59 17.42 9.95 10.01
CA ARG A 59 18.65 9.51 10.71
C ARG A 59 18.46 8.20 11.48
N ILE A 60 17.73 7.25 10.88
CA ILE A 60 17.46 5.93 11.44
C ILE A 60 18.18 4.83 10.67
N PRO A 61 18.58 3.73 11.32
CA PRO A 61 19.15 2.58 10.64
C PRO A 61 18.06 1.79 9.89
N HIS A 62 18.47 1.08 8.84
CA HIS A 62 17.67 0.00 8.26
C HIS A 62 17.77 -1.22 9.20
N HIS A 63 16.71 -1.43 10.00
CA HIS A 63 16.59 -2.59 10.88
C HIS A 63 15.54 -3.55 10.32
N PRO A 64 15.70 -4.90 10.45
CA PRO A 64 14.74 -5.85 9.89
C PRO A 64 13.29 -5.67 10.35
N ASP A 65 13.06 -5.27 11.61
CA ASP A 65 11.72 -5.00 12.15
C ASP A 65 11.11 -3.67 11.70
N ARG A 66 11.92 -2.79 11.08
CA ARG A 66 11.53 -1.47 10.57
C ARG A 66 10.87 -0.54 11.60
N LEU A 67 11.17 -0.71 12.91
CA LEU A 67 10.55 0.06 13.99
C LEU A 67 10.59 1.58 13.74
N GLY A 68 11.73 2.11 13.27
CA GLY A 68 11.87 3.53 12.97
C GLY A 68 10.96 4.05 11.85
N PHE A 69 10.45 3.15 11.01
CA PHE A 69 9.57 3.50 9.89
C PHE A 69 8.08 3.30 10.19
N LEU A 70 7.70 2.54 11.21
CA LEU A 70 6.32 2.08 11.40
C LEU A 70 5.31 3.23 11.38
N TYR A 71 5.61 4.35 12.03
CA TYR A 71 4.76 5.53 11.98
C TYR A 71 4.57 6.03 10.54
N SER A 72 5.67 6.22 9.82
CA SER A 72 5.64 6.74 8.45
C SER A 72 4.91 5.81 7.50
N LEU A 73 5.16 4.51 7.59
CA LEU A 73 4.51 3.48 6.79
C LEU A 73 2.99 3.45 7.04
N SER A 74 2.58 3.35 8.31
CA SER A 74 1.17 3.29 8.69
C SER A 74 0.42 4.58 8.33
N ARG A 75 1.05 5.76 8.52
CA ARG A 75 0.46 7.04 8.14
C ARG A 75 0.22 7.13 6.64
N CYS A 76 1.19 6.69 5.82
CA CYS A 76 1.05 6.71 4.37
C CYS A 76 -0.01 5.71 3.88
N VAL A 77 -0.10 4.52 4.48
CA VAL A 77 -1.19 3.57 4.17
C VAL A 77 -2.55 4.19 4.49
N GLY A 78 -2.71 4.79 5.67
CA GLY A 78 -3.96 5.47 6.05
C GLY A 78 -4.36 6.56 5.05
N ALA A 79 -3.40 7.39 4.63
CA ALA A 79 -3.64 8.44 3.63
C ALA A 79 -4.05 7.89 2.25
N ALA A 80 -3.41 6.79 1.82
CA ALA A 80 -3.78 6.12 0.58
C ALA A 80 -5.23 5.61 0.62
N ARG A 81 -5.65 5.01 1.72
CA ARG A 81 -7.05 4.51 1.91
C ARG A 81 -8.07 5.65 1.96
N ILE A 82 -7.75 6.78 2.59
CA ILE A 82 -8.61 7.99 2.58
C ILE A 82 -8.79 8.51 1.15
N ALA A 83 -7.72 8.55 0.37
CA ALA A 83 -7.75 9.05 -1.01
C ALA A 83 -8.26 8.03 -2.03
N GLY A 84 -8.40 6.75 -1.67
CA GLY A 84 -8.81 5.67 -2.58
C GLY A 84 -7.73 5.32 -3.62
N VAL A 85 -6.44 5.50 -3.28
CA VAL A 85 -5.29 5.17 -4.14
C VAL A 85 -4.52 3.98 -3.58
N ASP A 86 -3.77 3.29 -4.45
CA ASP A 86 -2.89 2.20 -4.04
C ASP A 86 -1.62 2.73 -3.37
N ILE A 87 -0.94 1.86 -2.61
CA ILE A 87 0.33 2.18 -1.98
C ILE A 87 1.33 1.02 -2.06
N ILE A 88 2.54 1.33 -2.50
CA ILE A 88 3.64 0.39 -2.69
C ILE A 88 4.70 0.62 -1.62
N ASP A 89 5.06 -0.46 -0.90
CA ASP A 89 6.12 -0.45 0.11
C ASP A 89 7.51 -0.22 -0.52
N GLY A 90 8.45 0.26 0.27
CA GLY A 90 9.81 0.59 -0.15
C GLY A 90 10.69 -0.63 -0.43
N VAL A 91 11.84 -0.38 -1.02
CA VAL A 91 12.81 -1.43 -1.42
C VAL A 91 13.43 -2.17 -0.23
N HIS A 92 13.91 -3.39 -0.48
CA HIS A 92 14.81 -4.14 0.39
C HIS A 92 16.20 -4.18 -0.24
N LEU A 93 17.20 -3.64 0.46
CA LEU A 93 18.51 -3.35 -0.13
C LEU A 93 19.43 -4.58 -0.19
N ASP A 94 19.30 -5.52 0.75
CA ASP A 94 20.09 -6.75 0.74
C ASP A 94 19.46 -7.78 -0.21
N ILE A 95 19.97 -7.80 -1.44
CA ILE A 95 19.46 -8.71 -2.48
C ILE A 95 19.82 -10.19 -2.23
N ALA A 96 20.75 -10.47 -1.35
CA ALA A 96 21.15 -11.83 -0.98
C ALA A 96 20.29 -12.39 0.17
N ASP A 97 19.68 -11.53 0.98
CA ASP A 97 18.84 -11.91 2.11
C ASP A 97 17.38 -12.18 1.67
N VAL A 98 17.16 -13.36 1.11
CA VAL A 98 15.84 -13.79 0.60
C VAL A 98 14.81 -13.94 1.74
N GLU A 99 15.24 -14.45 2.90
CA GLU A 99 14.36 -14.67 4.05
C GLU A 99 13.96 -13.33 4.69
N GLY A 100 14.89 -12.41 4.88
CA GLY A 100 14.60 -11.06 5.33
C GLY A 100 13.73 -10.29 4.35
N PHE A 101 13.94 -10.46 3.04
CA PHE A 101 13.06 -9.88 2.04
C PHE A 101 11.62 -10.41 2.17
N ALA A 102 11.42 -11.72 2.34
CA ALA A 102 10.11 -12.31 2.53
C ALA A 102 9.44 -11.77 3.80
N ALA A 103 10.17 -11.70 4.92
CA ALA A 103 9.65 -11.14 6.18
C ALA A 103 9.22 -9.68 6.06
N VAL A 104 9.97 -8.86 5.32
CA VAL A 104 9.61 -7.46 5.04
C VAL A 104 8.39 -7.36 4.14
N CYS A 105 8.21 -8.26 3.16
CA CYS A 105 7.00 -8.33 2.34
C CYS A 105 5.77 -8.67 3.20
N GLU A 106 5.87 -9.70 4.07
CA GLU A 106 4.79 -10.09 4.99
C GLU A 106 4.41 -8.94 5.94
N GLN A 107 5.39 -8.25 6.50
CA GLN A 107 5.12 -7.08 7.32
C GLN A 107 4.43 -5.96 6.52
N GLY A 108 4.87 -5.70 5.29
CA GLY A 108 4.24 -4.72 4.41
C GLY A 108 2.77 -5.07 4.12
N LYS A 109 2.48 -6.32 3.77
CA LYS A 109 1.11 -6.83 3.58
C LYS A 109 0.28 -6.66 4.86
N ALA A 110 0.84 -7.00 6.02
CA ALA A 110 0.15 -6.86 7.31
C ALA A 110 -0.11 -5.39 7.70
N LEU A 111 0.72 -4.45 7.24
CA LEU A 111 0.51 -3.01 7.40
C LEU A 111 -0.53 -2.45 6.43
N GLY A 112 -0.94 -3.21 5.40
CA GLY A 112 -1.93 -2.81 4.42
C GLY A 112 -1.36 -2.25 3.11
N PHE A 113 -0.12 -2.55 2.75
CA PHE A 113 0.42 -2.22 1.43
C PHE A 113 -0.14 -3.15 0.35
N ASP A 114 -0.31 -2.62 -0.86
CA ASP A 114 -0.82 -3.35 -2.03
C ASP A 114 0.30 -4.08 -2.80
N GLY A 115 1.55 -3.74 -2.52
CA GLY A 115 2.72 -4.32 -3.17
C GLY A 115 4.03 -3.78 -2.64
N LYS A 116 5.11 -4.04 -3.38
CA LYS A 116 6.47 -3.68 -2.98
C LYS A 116 7.33 -3.25 -4.16
N SER A 117 8.14 -2.20 -3.97
CA SER A 117 9.18 -1.84 -4.92
C SER A 117 10.32 -2.84 -4.89
N LEU A 118 10.80 -3.24 -6.07
CA LEU A 118 11.85 -4.24 -6.24
C LEU A 118 13.06 -3.61 -6.93
N ILE A 119 14.24 -4.06 -6.58
CA ILE A 119 15.52 -3.62 -7.16
C ILE A 119 16.31 -4.77 -7.81
N HIS A 120 15.80 -6.00 -7.72
CA HIS A 120 16.44 -7.16 -8.29
C HIS A 120 15.40 -8.18 -8.81
N PRO A 121 15.61 -8.82 -9.97
CA PRO A 121 14.68 -9.81 -10.52
C PRO A 121 14.41 -11.00 -9.58
N GLY A 122 15.37 -11.42 -8.77
CA GLY A 122 15.22 -12.49 -7.78
C GLY A 122 14.21 -12.20 -6.67
N GLN A 123 13.76 -10.94 -6.54
CA GLN A 123 12.73 -10.54 -5.58
C GLN A 123 11.30 -10.73 -6.11
N ILE A 124 11.12 -10.89 -7.43
CA ILE A 124 9.81 -10.89 -8.09
C ILE A 124 8.92 -12.04 -7.58
N GLU A 125 9.46 -13.26 -7.57
CA GLU A 125 8.68 -14.45 -7.19
C GLU A 125 8.16 -14.35 -5.74
N VAL A 126 9.05 -13.94 -4.83
CA VAL A 126 8.71 -13.80 -3.41
C VAL A 126 7.66 -12.71 -3.20
N ALA A 127 7.84 -11.54 -3.82
CA ALA A 127 6.89 -10.43 -3.72
C ALA A 127 5.51 -10.85 -4.26
N ASN A 128 5.45 -11.45 -5.45
CA ASN A 128 4.20 -11.92 -6.04
C ASN A 128 3.49 -12.96 -5.16
N ARG A 129 4.24 -13.91 -4.60
CA ARG A 129 3.67 -14.93 -3.71
C ARG A 129 3.07 -14.31 -2.44
N VAL A 130 3.77 -13.35 -1.82
CA VAL A 130 3.31 -12.75 -0.57
C VAL A 130 2.10 -11.83 -0.80
N PHE A 131 2.15 -10.96 -1.80
CA PHE A 131 1.08 -9.99 -2.03
C PHE A 131 -0.14 -10.56 -2.78
N ALA A 132 -0.01 -11.71 -3.45
CA ALA A 132 -1.16 -12.36 -4.03
C ALA A 132 -2.17 -12.79 -2.93
N PRO A 133 -3.49 -12.74 -3.21
CA PRO A 133 -4.48 -13.39 -2.37
C PRO A 133 -4.30 -14.91 -2.46
N ASP A 134 -4.39 -15.62 -1.34
CA ASP A 134 -4.40 -17.08 -1.37
C ASP A 134 -5.76 -17.62 -1.82
N VAL A 135 -5.80 -18.89 -2.24
CA VAL A 135 -7.01 -19.54 -2.76
C VAL A 135 -8.15 -19.52 -1.72
N LEU A 136 -7.83 -19.76 -0.44
CA LEU A 136 -8.82 -19.77 0.63
C LEU A 136 -9.41 -18.38 0.89
N GLN A 137 -8.60 -17.33 0.78
CA GLN A 137 -9.08 -15.94 0.88
C GLN A 137 -10.03 -15.61 -0.27
N VAL A 138 -9.71 -16.02 -1.50
CA VAL A 138 -10.56 -15.81 -2.67
C VAL A 138 -11.90 -16.58 -2.55
N GLU A 139 -11.83 -17.84 -2.14
CA GLU A 139 -13.02 -18.66 -1.91
C GLU A 139 -13.91 -18.06 -0.80
N HIS A 140 -13.32 -17.66 0.31
CA HIS A 140 -14.06 -17.01 1.40
C HIS A 140 -14.70 -15.70 0.95
N ALA A 141 -13.95 -14.83 0.28
CA ALA A 141 -14.49 -13.56 -0.25
C ALA A 141 -15.64 -13.79 -1.24
N SER A 142 -15.53 -14.79 -2.10
CA SER A 142 -16.60 -15.17 -3.04
C SER A 142 -17.88 -15.60 -2.32
N ARG A 143 -17.75 -16.40 -1.27
CA ARG A 143 -18.89 -16.84 -0.44
C ARG A 143 -19.52 -15.66 0.32
N VAL A 144 -18.72 -14.72 0.81
CA VAL A 144 -19.21 -13.49 1.44
C VAL A 144 -20.03 -12.66 0.48
N VAL A 145 -19.52 -12.42 -0.73
CA VAL A 145 -20.23 -11.65 -1.78
C VAL A 145 -21.57 -12.32 -2.16
N GLU A 146 -21.58 -13.64 -2.30
CA GLU A 146 -22.80 -14.37 -2.64
C GLU A 146 -23.83 -14.29 -1.51
N ALA A 147 -23.42 -14.50 -0.27
CA ALA A 147 -24.29 -14.40 0.88
C ALA A 147 -24.88 -12.98 1.06
N TRP A 148 -24.10 -11.94 0.76
CA TRP A 148 -24.60 -10.56 0.76
C TRP A 148 -25.64 -10.33 -0.34
N ARG A 149 -25.41 -10.79 -1.56
CA ARG A 149 -26.38 -10.68 -2.66
C ARG A 149 -27.73 -11.34 -2.32
N GLU A 150 -27.69 -12.54 -1.71
CA GLU A 150 -28.88 -13.24 -1.25
C GLU A 150 -29.61 -12.48 -0.13
N ALA A 151 -28.87 -11.93 0.82
CA ALA A 151 -29.44 -11.16 1.92
C ALA A 151 -30.12 -9.85 1.43
N GLU A 152 -29.45 -9.14 0.53
CA GLU A 152 -29.99 -7.93 -0.10
C GLU A 152 -31.28 -8.22 -0.88
N ALA A 153 -31.30 -9.29 -1.67
CA ALA A 153 -32.51 -9.74 -2.40
C ALA A 153 -33.66 -10.12 -1.45
N ALA A 154 -33.34 -10.61 -0.25
CA ALA A 154 -34.30 -10.96 0.80
C ALA A 154 -34.67 -9.79 1.74
N GLY A 155 -34.15 -8.57 1.51
CA GLY A 155 -34.39 -7.38 2.35
C GLY A 155 -33.72 -7.47 3.74
N LYS A 156 -32.69 -8.28 3.91
CA LYS A 156 -31.96 -8.48 5.16
C LYS A 156 -30.73 -7.56 5.18
N GLY A 157 -30.52 -6.84 6.28
CA GLY A 157 -29.34 -5.99 6.51
C GLY A 157 -28.18 -6.67 7.25
N ILE A 158 -28.27 -7.99 7.46
CA ILE A 158 -27.28 -8.75 8.26
C ILE A 158 -27.03 -10.08 7.56
N VAL A 159 -25.74 -10.46 7.46
CA VAL A 159 -25.32 -11.76 6.93
C VAL A 159 -24.52 -12.49 7.99
N VAL A 160 -24.81 -13.78 8.18
CA VAL A 160 -24.02 -14.69 9.01
C VAL A 160 -23.45 -15.77 8.11
N LEU A 161 -22.13 -15.89 8.05
CA LEU A 161 -21.42 -16.92 7.30
C LEU A 161 -20.53 -17.72 8.26
N ASP A 162 -20.61 -19.05 8.25
CA ASP A 162 -19.86 -19.95 9.13
C ASP A 162 -19.98 -19.58 10.63
N GLY A 163 -21.15 -19.10 11.07
CA GLY A 163 -21.41 -18.71 12.46
C GLY A 163 -20.82 -17.36 12.87
N LYS A 164 -20.27 -16.60 11.94
CA LYS A 164 -19.73 -15.26 12.18
C LYS A 164 -20.56 -14.21 11.46
N LEU A 165 -20.76 -13.07 12.12
CA LEU A 165 -21.35 -11.90 11.51
C LEU A 165 -20.40 -11.38 10.42
N VAL A 166 -20.94 -11.13 9.23
CA VAL A 166 -20.24 -10.48 8.14
C VAL A 166 -20.70 -9.02 8.11
N GLU A 167 -19.76 -8.12 8.35
CA GLU A 167 -19.98 -6.67 8.24
C GLU A 167 -19.70 -6.20 6.81
N ASN A 168 -20.44 -5.15 6.41
CA ASN A 168 -20.29 -4.52 5.09
C ASN A 168 -19.20 -3.46 5.11
#